data_ede2f91a4d25200d382a60428c36af74
#
_entry.id   ede2f91a4d25200d382a60428c36af74
#
_cell.length_a   1.000
_cell.length_b   1.000
_cell.length_c   1.000
_cell.angle_alpha   90.00
_cell.angle_beta   90.00
_cell.angle_gamma   90.00
#
_symmetry.space_group_name_H-M   'P 1'
#
loop_
_entity.id
_entity.type
_entity.pdbx_description
1 polymer ?
#
loop_
_entity_poly.entity_id
_entity_poly.type
_entity_poly.pdbx_seq_one_letter_code
_entity_poly.pdbx_strand_id
1 'polypeptide(L)'
;FLTVILSLAIIGIISVTSVAIYVLHDIVSIANGDVVIDLDEYMLNQSQTTILYAYDENGKEVEIARLHGNENRIWVPLEEMPKSLIDAYVAIEDKRFWDHSGVDWMRTLSVVVKYRFSQGGSTITQQLIKNLTGENGRTFIRKYREICYALNLEKHASKEKILETYLNTLYLDEGCYGVQTASEFYFGKDVSELNLAESACLAAITTAPRTYNPIRNFENNRRRQKLCLDYMLEQGKISKEEYDEALNYEIIFTNSEKYVPKKDNKTTKEKKDTYQSYYVDYVIDKVIADLQEQYNYTYNQAWRKLYYGGLKIYTAEDMNIQSVLEDIYYNRKTLPKGTKDGQAVQSAMTVMDYQGRLKGIVGRAGPKPGDRSLNIAAKSPRQPGSAIKPLSVYAPAIEKNYAHWSTLMQNYGLVLKDGSIWPKNYDGPGSPGSYKTIADAIPPSLNTVPARLVDIMTPKVCYDFLVNNFHISTATTSDVNLAPLAVGAMSKGVTTLEMAAAFATFGNGGKYYEPICYYRVTNHDGSKVYLQTQAKPEQVISEATADIMLRLLERVITTSNGTGRKYGVSGFETFAKTGTTTDNK
;
A
#
# COMPACT_ATOMS: atom_id res chain seq x y z
N PHE A 1 -26.81 -36.14 -24.24
CA PHE A 1 -27.58 -34.96 -23.76
C PHE A 1 -28.02 -35.17 -22.30
N LEU A 2 -28.62 -36.31 -21.95
CA LEU A 2 -29.07 -36.63 -20.58
C LEU A 2 -27.89 -36.67 -19.57
N THR A 3 -26.78 -37.25 -19.97
CA THR A 3 -25.55 -37.32 -19.14
C THR A 3 -24.97 -35.93 -18.85
N VAL A 4 -24.98 -35.01 -19.81
CA VAL A 4 -24.52 -33.62 -19.60
C VAL A 4 -25.42 -32.86 -18.63
N ILE A 5 -26.75 -33.03 -18.77
CA ILE A 5 -27.71 -32.41 -17.85
C ILE A 5 -27.55 -32.98 -16.43
N LEU A 6 -27.36 -34.30 -16.30
CA LEU A 6 -27.13 -34.95 -15.01
C LEU A 6 -25.81 -34.47 -14.36
N SER A 7 -24.73 -34.34 -15.15
CA SER A 7 -23.44 -33.83 -14.68
C SER A 7 -23.56 -32.38 -14.21
N LEU A 8 -24.25 -31.51 -14.94
CA LEU A 8 -24.49 -30.13 -14.55
C LEU A 8 -25.35 -30.03 -13.28
N ALA A 9 -26.36 -30.90 -13.14
CA ALA A 9 -27.16 -30.97 -11.92
C ALA A 9 -26.34 -31.41 -10.71
N ILE A 10 -25.46 -32.41 -10.86
CA ILE A 10 -24.56 -32.89 -9.80
C ILE A 10 -23.56 -31.78 -9.41
N ILE A 11 -22.97 -31.11 -10.39
CA ILE A 11 -22.06 -29.96 -10.12
C ILE A 11 -22.83 -28.86 -9.38
N GLY A 12 -24.05 -28.56 -9.77
CA GLY A 12 -24.91 -27.60 -9.09
C GLY A 12 -25.17 -27.98 -7.63
N ILE A 13 -25.53 -29.25 -7.37
CA ILE A 13 -25.77 -29.77 -6.02
C ILE A 13 -24.48 -29.70 -5.17
N ILE A 14 -23.33 -30.12 -5.71
CA ILE A 14 -22.05 -30.09 -5.03
C ILE A 14 -21.65 -28.62 -4.69
N SER A 15 -21.87 -27.71 -5.61
CA SER A 15 -21.57 -26.26 -5.38
C SER A 15 -22.48 -25.69 -4.29
N VAL A 16 -23.77 -25.99 -4.31
CA VAL A 16 -24.72 -25.52 -3.29
C VAL A 16 -24.41 -26.13 -1.92
N THR A 17 -24.09 -27.43 -1.86
CA THR A 17 -23.72 -28.09 -0.60
C THR A 17 -22.38 -27.59 -0.05
N SER A 18 -21.38 -27.32 -0.90
CA SER A 18 -20.10 -26.76 -0.47
C SER A 18 -20.28 -25.35 0.12
N VAL A 19 -21.09 -24.51 -0.51
CA VAL A 19 -21.44 -23.18 0.02
C VAL A 19 -22.21 -23.29 1.33
N ALA A 20 -23.16 -24.22 1.43
CA ALA A 20 -23.92 -24.46 2.65
C ALA A 20 -23.02 -24.94 3.81
N ILE A 21 -22.07 -25.84 3.54
CA ILE A 21 -21.11 -26.33 4.53
C ILE A 21 -20.19 -25.18 4.99
N TYR A 22 -19.70 -24.36 4.07
CA TYR A 22 -18.88 -23.21 4.40
C TYR A 22 -19.63 -22.19 5.28
N VAL A 23 -20.88 -21.88 4.93
CA VAL A 23 -21.75 -21.01 5.71
C VAL A 23 -22.05 -21.60 7.08
N LEU A 24 -22.32 -22.91 7.18
CA LEU A 24 -22.55 -23.60 8.44
C LEU A 24 -21.30 -23.60 9.33
N HIS A 25 -20.13 -23.83 8.76
CA HIS A 25 -18.85 -23.75 9.50
C HIS A 25 -18.62 -22.34 10.08
N ASP A 26 -18.84 -21.31 9.27
CA ASP A 26 -18.74 -19.90 9.67
C ASP A 26 -19.75 -19.57 10.82
N ILE A 27 -20.98 -20.10 10.70
CA ILE A 27 -22.02 -19.97 11.74
C ILE A 27 -21.58 -20.60 13.07
N VAL A 28 -21.11 -21.83 12.99
CA VAL A 28 -20.69 -22.59 14.19
C VAL A 28 -19.49 -21.92 14.85
N SER A 29 -18.51 -21.44 14.07
CA SER A 29 -17.35 -20.72 14.57
C SER A 29 -17.75 -19.42 15.28
N ILE A 30 -18.63 -18.60 14.69
CA ILE A 30 -19.14 -17.37 15.31
C ILE A 30 -19.99 -17.69 16.56
N ALA A 31 -20.84 -18.73 16.48
CA ALA A 31 -21.70 -19.13 17.60
C ALA A 31 -20.91 -19.70 18.79
N ASN A 32 -19.79 -20.38 18.53
CA ASN A 32 -18.89 -20.92 19.55
C ASN A 32 -17.97 -19.87 20.17
N GLY A 33 -17.99 -18.62 19.70
CA GLY A 33 -17.15 -17.54 20.21
C GLY A 33 -15.71 -17.54 19.70
N ASP A 34 -15.41 -18.32 18.65
CA ASP A 34 -14.08 -18.36 18.02
C ASP A 34 -13.69 -17.02 17.39
N VAL A 35 -14.68 -16.14 17.13
CA VAL A 35 -14.49 -14.79 16.60
C VAL A 35 -15.27 -13.79 17.45
N VAL A 36 -14.66 -13.32 18.52
CA VAL A 36 -15.19 -12.22 19.35
C VAL A 36 -14.59 -10.91 18.85
N ILE A 37 -15.45 -9.93 18.54
CA ILE A 37 -15.00 -8.55 18.33
C ILE A 37 -14.84 -7.92 19.72
N ASP A 38 -13.61 -7.83 20.18
CA ASP A 38 -13.28 -7.15 21.42
C ASP A 38 -13.24 -5.64 21.21
N LEU A 39 -14.26 -4.94 21.74
CA LEU A 39 -14.34 -3.48 21.63
C LEU A 39 -13.28 -2.80 22.50
N ASP A 40 -12.80 -3.41 23.59
CA ASP A 40 -11.74 -2.83 24.40
C ASP A 40 -10.41 -2.86 23.66
N GLU A 41 -10.07 -4.00 23.05
CA GLU A 41 -8.91 -4.09 22.16
C GLU A 41 -9.06 -3.11 20.97
N TYR A 42 -10.25 -3.02 20.40
CA TYR A 42 -10.51 -2.08 19.29
C TYR A 42 -10.31 -0.62 19.72
N MET A 43 -10.85 -0.22 20.88
CA MET A 43 -10.73 1.14 21.42
C MET A 43 -9.28 1.48 21.76
N LEU A 44 -8.57 0.57 22.43
CA LEU A 44 -7.14 0.72 22.72
C LEU A 44 -6.31 0.90 21.44
N ASN A 45 -6.62 0.12 20.42
CA ASN A 45 -5.94 0.21 19.13
C ASN A 45 -6.28 1.51 18.37
N GLN A 46 -7.48 2.06 18.53
CA GLN A 46 -7.88 3.32 17.89
C GLN A 46 -7.23 4.56 18.51
N SER A 47 -6.90 4.52 19.79
CA SER A 47 -6.18 5.60 20.47
C SER A 47 -4.67 5.60 20.19
N GLN A 48 -4.16 4.56 19.53
CA GLN A 48 -2.72 4.35 19.35
C GLN A 48 -2.33 4.51 17.88
N THR A 49 -1.44 5.45 17.65
CA THR A 49 -0.84 5.71 16.34
C THR A 49 0.10 4.56 15.95
N THR A 50 0.01 4.07 14.72
CA THR A 50 1.01 3.15 14.18
C THR A 50 2.34 3.87 14.00
N ILE A 51 3.42 3.27 14.50
CA ILE A 51 4.75 3.86 14.51
C ILE A 51 5.71 2.95 13.72
N LEU A 52 6.51 3.56 12.86
CA LEU A 52 7.61 2.91 12.17
C LEU A 52 8.91 3.20 12.90
N TYR A 53 9.70 2.16 13.10
CA TYR A 53 11.01 2.23 13.73
C TYR A 53 12.10 1.76 12.77
N ALA A 54 13.26 2.42 12.83
CA ALA A 54 14.54 1.92 12.32
C ALA A 54 15.47 1.61 13.49
N TYR A 55 16.61 0.98 13.21
CA TYR A 55 17.65 0.76 14.21
C TYR A 55 18.84 1.68 13.96
N ASP A 56 19.33 2.34 15.01
CA ASP A 56 20.57 3.10 14.95
C ASP A 56 21.82 2.18 14.91
N GLU A 57 22.99 2.77 14.84
CA GLU A 57 24.28 2.05 14.81
C GLU A 57 24.52 1.19 16.05
N ASN A 58 23.85 1.47 17.16
CA ASN A 58 23.92 0.73 18.42
C ASN A 58 22.82 -0.33 18.55
N GLY A 59 21.97 -0.50 17.53
CA GLY A 59 20.83 -1.38 17.56
C GLY A 59 19.63 -0.88 18.37
N LYS A 60 19.60 0.40 18.73
CA LYS A 60 18.48 1.02 19.44
C LYS A 60 17.37 1.41 18.44
N GLU A 61 16.14 1.18 18.85
CA GLU A 61 14.94 1.58 18.10
C GLU A 61 14.80 3.11 18.07
N VAL A 62 14.70 3.66 16.87
CA VAL A 62 14.48 5.08 16.59
C VAL A 62 13.23 5.23 15.77
N GLU A 63 12.30 6.07 16.22
CA GLU A 63 11.10 6.39 15.47
C GLU A 63 11.43 7.16 14.20
N ILE A 64 10.99 6.66 13.04
CA ILE A 64 11.19 7.31 11.73
C ILE A 64 9.89 7.90 11.17
N ALA A 65 8.73 7.37 11.56
CA ALA A 65 7.44 7.88 11.11
C ALA A 65 6.31 7.51 12.07
N ARG A 66 5.28 8.35 12.10
CA ARG A 66 3.97 8.06 12.69
C ARG A 66 2.93 8.10 11.58
N LEU A 67 2.13 7.04 11.48
CA LEU A 67 1.04 7.01 10.54
C LEU A 67 -0.21 7.56 11.22
N HIS A 68 -0.50 8.81 10.94
CA HIS A 68 -1.82 9.34 11.26
C HIS A 68 -2.75 8.96 10.11
N GLY A 69 -3.84 8.25 10.41
CA GLY A 69 -4.91 8.12 9.43
C GLY A 69 -5.35 9.52 9.00
N ASN A 70 -5.70 9.71 7.74
CA ASN A 70 -6.35 10.94 7.26
C ASN A 70 -7.73 11.16 7.91
N GLU A 71 -8.11 10.28 8.82
CA GLU A 71 -9.28 10.39 9.64
C GLU A 71 -8.86 11.23 10.86
N ASN A 72 -9.27 12.48 10.86
CA ASN A 72 -9.35 13.25 12.09
C ASN A 72 -10.34 12.50 13.00
N ARG A 73 -9.85 11.65 13.90
CA ARG A 73 -10.68 10.93 14.85
C ARG A 73 -10.22 11.28 16.25
N ILE A 74 -11.09 11.93 16.98
CA ILE A 74 -10.90 12.23 18.39
C ILE A 74 -11.93 11.39 19.13
N TRP A 75 -11.44 10.46 19.96
CA TRP A 75 -12.31 9.61 20.78
C TRP A 75 -12.86 10.40 21.96
N VAL A 76 -14.17 10.31 22.16
CA VAL A 76 -14.85 10.92 23.31
C VAL A 76 -15.67 9.85 24.04
N PRO A 77 -15.54 9.73 25.38
CA PRO A 77 -16.39 8.85 26.18
C PRO A 77 -17.87 9.21 26.03
N LEU A 78 -18.75 8.23 26.09
CA LEU A 78 -20.19 8.44 25.94
C LEU A 78 -20.74 9.43 26.97
N GLU A 79 -20.20 9.44 28.18
CA GLU A 79 -20.57 10.33 29.29
C GLU A 79 -20.27 11.81 29.04
N GLU A 80 -19.32 12.11 28.14
CA GLU A 80 -18.98 13.47 27.72
C GLU A 80 -19.85 13.96 26.54
N MET A 81 -20.63 13.08 25.93
CA MET A 81 -21.53 13.42 24.83
C MET A 81 -22.86 13.94 25.38
N PRO A 82 -23.41 15.03 24.82
CA PRO A 82 -24.70 15.56 25.27
C PRO A 82 -25.82 14.55 25.03
N LYS A 83 -26.76 14.48 25.99
CA LYS A 83 -27.92 13.58 25.88
C LYS A 83 -28.73 13.80 24.62
N SER A 84 -28.84 15.05 24.15
CA SER A 84 -29.51 15.42 22.91
C SER A 84 -28.90 14.73 21.67
N LEU A 85 -27.56 14.57 21.65
CA LEU A 85 -26.86 13.88 20.57
C LEU A 85 -27.13 12.37 20.59
N ILE A 86 -27.00 11.76 21.77
CA ILE A 86 -27.27 10.32 21.97
C ILE A 86 -28.73 10.00 21.56
N ASP A 87 -29.68 10.76 22.08
CA ASP A 87 -31.09 10.56 21.78
C ASP A 87 -31.42 10.82 20.28
N ALA A 88 -30.77 11.77 19.60
CA ALA A 88 -30.95 12.02 18.18
C ALA A 88 -30.52 10.82 17.33
N TYR A 89 -29.34 10.25 17.60
CA TYR A 89 -28.86 9.07 16.86
C TYR A 89 -29.72 7.85 17.10
N VAL A 90 -30.10 7.59 18.36
CA VAL A 90 -30.97 6.46 18.71
C VAL A 90 -32.36 6.64 18.08
N ALA A 91 -32.93 7.85 18.13
CA ALA A 91 -34.25 8.13 17.60
C ALA A 91 -34.35 7.89 16.07
N ILE A 92 -33.34 8.33 15.32
CA ILE A 92 -33.38 8.26 13.85
C ILE A 92 -32.89 6.93 13.29
N GLU A 93 -31.90 6.29 13.92
CA GLU A 93 -31.29 5.07 13.41
C GLU A 93 -31.90 3.80 14.01
N ASP A 94 -32.16 3.79 15.31
CA ASP A 94 -32.57 2.57 16.03
C ASP A 94 -33.38 2.87 17.30
N LYS A 95 -34.64 3.25 17.13
CA LYS A 95 -35.52 3.70 18.23
C LYS A 95 -35.69 2.71 19.39
N ARG A 96 -35.40 1.43 19.16
CA ARG A 96 -35.46 0.35 20.16
C ARG A 96 -34.09 -0.19 20.51
N PHE A 97 -33.04 0.59 20.31
CA PHE A 97 -31.67 0.17 20.58
C PHE A 97 -31.48 -0.43 21.96
N TRP A 98 -32.12 0.17 22.97
CA TRP A 98 -32.00 -0.26 24.35
C TRP A 98 -32.76 -1.55 24.69
N ASP A 99 -33.71 -1.97 23.83
CA ASP A 99 -34.65 -3.07 24.10
C ASP A 99 -34.28 -4.40 23.41
N HIS A 100 -33.51 -4.37 22.33
CA HIS A 100 -33.16 -5.58 21.59
C HIS A 100 -31.70 -6.02 21.84
N SER A 101 -31.35 -7.27 21.49
CA SER A 101 -30.01 -7.85 21.65
C SER A 101 -29.31 -7.95 20.29
N GLY A 102 -28.93 -6.81 19.71
CA GLY A 102 -28.17 -6.72 18.46
C GLY A 102 -28.99 -6.66 17.18
N VAL A 103 -30.16 -7.26 17.16
CA VAL A 103 -31.07 -7.28 16.00
C VAL A 103 -32.49 -6.97 16.44
N ASP A 104 -33.10 -5.98 15.81
CA ASP A 104 -34.51 -5.68 15.96
C ASP A 104 -35.33 -6.56 15.00
N TRP A 105 -35.75 -7.75 15.49
CA TRP A 105 -36.50 -8.72 14.70
C TRP A 105 -37.86 -8.21 14.25
N MET A 106 -38.55 -7.41 15.07
CA MET A 106 -39.85 -6.82 14.69
C MET A 106 -39.71 -5.82 13.56
N ARG A 107 -38.68 -4.96 13.59
CA ARG A 107 -38.39 -4.03 12.51
C ARG A 107 -37.94 -4.77 11.27
N THR A 108 -37.04 -5.73 11.40
CA THR A 108 -36.53 -6.55 10.29
C THR A 108 -37.67 -7.26 9.56
N LEU A 109 -38.60 -7.89 10.29
CA LEU A 109 -39.76 -8.55 9.71
C LEU A 109 -40.72 -7.55 9.03
N SER A 110 -40.96 -6.41 9.65
CA SER A 110 -41.85 -5.36 9.11
C SER A 110 -41.31 -4.77 7.79
N VAL A 111 -39.99 -4.61 7.65
CA VAL A 111 -39.34 -4.15 6.41
C VAL A 111 -39.52 -5.16 5.28
N VAL A 112 -39.40 -6.45 5.58
CA VAL A 112 -39.61 -7.52 4.58
C VAL A 112 -41.06 -7.58 4.12
N VAL A 113 -42.01 -7.52 5.07
CA VAL A 113 -43.43 -7.76 4.79
C VAL A 113 -44.14 -6.50 4.28
N LYS A 114 -43.89 -5.34 4.89
CA LYS A 114 -44.68 -4.12 4.66
C LYS A 114 -44.02 -3.14 3.69
N TYR A 115 -42.70 -3.06 3.68
CA TYR A 115 -41.96 -1.99 2.95
C TYR A 115 -41.17 -2.50 1.74
N ARG A 116 -41.21 -3.79 1.40
CA ARG A 116 -40.47 -4.37 0.25
C ARG A 116 -39.02 -3.88 0.13
N PHE A 117 -38.29 -3.83 1.25
CA PHE A 117 -36.90 -3.38 1.34
C PHE A 117 -36.66 -1.88 1.04
N SER A 118 -37.68 -1.03 1.02
CA SER A 118 -37.54 0.41 0.76
C SER A 118 -37.06 1.22 1.95
N GLN A 119 -37.10 0.68 3.17
CA GLN A 119 -36.58 1.29 4.40
C GLN A 119 -35.44 0.50 5.00
N GLY A 120 -34.45 1.20 5.61
CA GLY A 120 -33.33 0.58 6.31
C GLY A 120 -33.79 -0.13 7.59
N GLY A 121 -33.50 -1.43 7.71
CA GLY A 121 -33.85 -2.26 8.87
C GLY A 121 -32.67 -2.63 9.76
N SER A 122 -31.47 -2.11 9.52
CA SER A 122 -30.27 -2.41 10.32
C SER A 122 -30.27 -1.63 11.63
N THR A 123 -29.87 -2.30 12.71
CA THR A 123 -29.69 -1.70 14.04
C THR A 123 -28.36 -0.93 14.13
N ILE A 124 -28.17 -0.11 15.16
CA ILE A 124 -26.90 0.54 15.48
C ILE A 124 -25.79 -0.50 15.62
N THR A 125 -26.04 -1.62 16.31
CA THR A 125 -25.06 -2.71 16.48
C THR A 125 -24.66 -3.31 15.15
N GLN A 126 -25.60 -3.56 14.22
CA GLN A 126 -25.32 -4.06 12.88
C GLN A 126 -24.53 -3.03 12.04
N GLN A 127 -24.84 -1.74 12.18
CA GLN A 127 -24.07 -0.68 11.51
C GLN A 127 -22.66 -0.59 12.08
N LEU A 128 -22.48 -0.73 13.41
CA LEU A 128 -21.17 -0.80 14.02
C LEU A 128 -20.35 -1.96 13.46
N ILE A 129 -20.90 -3.18 13.42
CA ILE A 129 -20.22 -4.35 12.82
C ILE A 129 -19.76 -4.04 11.39
N LYS A 130 -20.63 -3.46 10.56
CA LYS A 130 -20.27 -3.04 9.21
C LYS A 130 -19.10 -2.04 9.20
N ASN A 131 -19.10 -1.09 10.12
CA ASN A 131 -18.03 -0.09 10.24
C ASN A 131 -16.71 -0.74 10.70
N LEU A 132 -16.77 -1.67 11.64
CA LEU A 132 -15.59 -2.37 12.18
C LEU A 132 -14.96 -3.33 11.17
N THR A 133 -15.79 -4.08 10.43
CA THR A 133 -15.32 -5.07 9.46
C THR A 133 -14.94 -4.46 8.11
N GLY A 134 -15.45 -3.28 7.78
CA GLY A 134 -15.26 -2.65 6.47
C GLY A 134 -16.00 -3.37 5.33
N GLU A 135 -16.83 -4.35 5.62
CA GLU A 135 -17.57 -5.13 4.62
C GLU A 135 -18.78 -4.37 4.08
N ASN A 136 -18.67 -3.81 2.88
CA ASN A 136 -19.73 -3.01 2.23
C ASN A 136 -20.49 -3.75 1.10
N GLY A 137 -20.18 -5.01 0.82
CA GLY A 137 -20.81 -5.82 -0.22
C GLY A 137 -22.33 -5.98 0.00
N ARG A 138 -23.12 -6.06 -1.08
CA ARG A 138 -24.57 -6.28 -1.03
C ARG A 138 -24.91 -7.77 -1.22
N THR A 139 -24.31 -8.66 -0.42
CA THR A 139 -24.56 -10.11 -0.52
C THR A 139 -25.36 -10.61 0.69
N PHE A 140 -26.14 -11.67 0.48
CA PHE A 140 -26.90 -12.31 1.56
C PHE A 140 -25.98 -12.87 2.65
N ILE A 141 -24.86 -13.48 2.27
CA ILE A 141 -23.87 -14.07 3.19
C ILE A 141 -23.28 -12.99 4.10
N ARG A 142 -22.91 -11.85 3.54
CA ARG A 142 -22.42 -10.72 4.32
C ARG A 142 -23.47 -10.25 5.36
N LYS A 143 -24.72 -10.07 4.93
CA LYS A 143 -25.78 -9.62 5.86
C LYS A 143 -26.05 -10.63 6.95
N TYR A 144 -25.95 -11.91 6.62
CA TYR A 144 -26.06 -12.98 7.59
C TYR A 144 -24.92 -12.91 8.64
N ARG A 145 -23.65 -12.77 8.20
CA ARG A 145 -22.50 -12.59 9.11
C ARG A 145 -22.67 -11.35 9.99
N GLU A 146 -23.08 -10.24 9.43
CA GLU A 146 -23.37 -9.00 10.17
C GLU A 146 -24.37 -9.25 11.32
N ILE A 147 -25.42 -10.03 11.08
CA ILE A 147 -26.41 -10.42 12.11
C ILE A 147 -25.74 -11.27 13.19
N CYS A 148 -24.98 -12.30 12.82
CA CYS A 148 -24.33 -13.19 13.76
C CYS A 148 -23.31 -12.43 14.65
N TYR A 149 -22.51 -11.56 14.05
CA TYR A 149 -21.57 -10.72 14.80
C TYR A 149 -22.29 -9.73 15.72
N ALA A 150 -23.40 -9.13 15.29
CA ALA A 150 -24.18 -8.21 16.12
C ALA A 150 -24.75 -8.93 17.34
N LEU A 151 -25.31 -10.13 17.18
CA LEU A 151 -25.80 -10.96 18.28
C LEU A 151 -24.67 -11.40 19.24
N ASN A 152 -23.50 -11.71 18.70
CA ASN A 152 -22.35 -12.08 19.52
C ASN A 152 -21.81 -10.87 20.28
N LEU A 153 -21.64 -9.71 19.64
CA LEU A 153 -21.15 -8.50 20.27
C LEU A 153 -21.99 -8.09 21.47
N GLU A 154 -23.32 -8.15 21.36
CA GLU A 154 -24.23 -7.78 22.46
C GLU A 154 -24.21 -8.76 23.66
N LYS A 155 -23.60 -9.93 23.52
CA LYS A 155 -23.34 -10.84 24.64
C LYS A 155 -22.09 -10.44 25.44
N HIS A 156 -21.16 -9.71 24.82
CA HIS A 156 -19.84 -9.44 25.40
C HIS A 156 -19.61 -7.96 25.68
N ALA A 157 -20.41 -7.05 25.12
CA ALA A 157 -20.28 -5.61 25.31
C ALA A 157 -21.61 -4.98 25.77
N SER A 158 -21.54 -3.97 26.63
CA SER A 158 -22.73 -3.22 27.06
C SER A 158 -23.28 -2.35 25.93
N LYS A 159 -24.54 -1.95 26.05
CA LYS A 159 -25.21 -1.03 25.13
C LYS A 159 -24.49 0.31 25.03
N GLU A 160 -24.08 0.83 26.17
CA GLU A 160 -23.34 2.10 26.28
C GLU A 160 -22.04 2.00 25.50
N LYS A 161 -21.29 0.92 25.66
CA LYS A 161 -20.02 0.70 24.96
C LYS A 161 -20.19 0.54 23.45
N ILE A 162 -21.23 -0.17 23.03
CA ILE A 162 -21.59 -0.32 21.62
C ILE A 162 -21.92 1.05 21.00
N LEU A 163 -22.72 1.85 21.71
CA LEU A 163 -23.11 3.17 21.24
C LEU A 163 -21.93 4.16 21.23
N GLU A 164 -21.09 4.16 22.25
CA GLU A 164 -19.85 4.94 22.30
C GLU A 164 -18.97 4.63 21.11
N THR A 165 -18.71 3.34 20.86
CA THR A 165 -17.90 2.90 19.73
C THR A 165 -18.54 3.29 18.40
N TYR A 166 -19.85 3.17 18.27
CA TYR A 166 -20.58 3.58 17.07
C TYR A 166 -20.41 5.08 16.80
N LEU A 167 -20.68 5.94 17.78
CA LEU A 167 -20.60 7.40 17.64
C LEU A 167 -19.19 7.90 17.35
N ASN A 168 -18.16 7.19 17.83
CA ASN A 168 -16.76 7.51 17.56
C ASN A 168 -16.24 6.93 16.23
N THR A 169 -16.99 6.03 15.55
CA THR A 169 -16.50 5.33 14.36
C THR A 169 -17.27 5.62 13.09
N LEU A 170 -18.42 6.27 13.18
CA LEU A 170 -19.24 6.55 11.99
C LEU A 170 -18.61 7.62 11.10
N TYR A 171 -18.77 7.45 9.78
CA TYR A 171 -18.30 8.43 8.79
C TYR A 171 -19.36 9.49 8.53
N LEU A 172 -18.97 10.76 8.65
CA LEU A 172 -19.87 11.94 8.57
C LEU A 172 -19.49 12.93 7.44
N ASP A 173 -18.91 12.41 6.35
CA ASP A 173 -18.40 13.16 5.19
C ASP A 173 -17.15 14.03 5.54
N GLU A 174 -16.56 14.69 4.52
CA GLU A 174 -15.40 15.59 4.62
C GLU A 174 -14.20 14.99 5.38
N GLY A 175 -14.04 13.65 5.37
CA GLY A 175 -12.98 12.97 6.12
C GLY A 175 -13.23 12.91 7.63
N CYS A 176 -14.41 13.30 8.11
CA CYS A 176 -14.77 13.27 9.53
C CYS A 176 -15.24 11.87 9.94
N TYR A 177 -14.51 11.26 10.87
CA TYR A 177 -14.90 10.03 11.53
C TYR A 177 -15.14 10.29 13.02
N GLY A 178 -16.34 9.94 13.49
CA GLY A 178 -16.80 10.20 14.84
C GLY A 178 -17.39 11.61 15.03
N VAL A 179 -18.22 11.70 16.08
CA VAL A 179 -19.03 12.90 16.36
C VAL A 179 -18.21 14.10 16.81
N GLN A 180 -17.09 13.90 17.52
CA GLN A 180 -16.21 14.98 17.95
C GLN A 180 -15.59 15.69 16.75
N THR A 181 -14.98 14.93 15.87
CA THR A 181 -14.34 15.49 14.65
C THR A 181 -15.36 16.21 13.77
N ALA A 182 -16.56 15.63 13.63
CA ALA A 182 -17.62 16.26 12.87
C ALA A 182 -18.13 17.54 13.56
N SER A 183 -18.22 17.57 14.88
CA SER A 183 -18.59 18.76 15.65
C SER A 183 -17.59 19.91 15.42
N GLU A 184 -16.29 19.60 15.53
CA GLU A 184 -15.23 20.58 15.27
C GLU A 184 -15.25 21.06 13.83
N PHE A 185 -15.42 20.13 12.86
CA PHE A 185 -15.43 20.48 11.44
C PHE A 185 -16.63 21.33 11.05
N TYR A 186 -17.84 20.92 11.43
CA TYR A 186 -19.06 21.61 10.99
C TYR A 186 -19.38 22.87 11.81
N PHE A 187 -19.14 22.84 13.12
CA PHE A 187 -19.58 23.89 14.04
C PHE A 187 -18.43 24.59 14.77
N GLY A 188 -17.19 24.07 14.71
CA GLY A 188 -16.05 24.62 15.46
C GLY A 188 -16.21 24.52 16.97
N LYS A 189 -16.90 23.49 17.46
CA LYS A 189 -17.23 23.26 18.86
C LYS A 189 -16.79 21.88 19.31
N ASP A 190 -16.48 21.74 20.59
CA ASP A 190 -16.42 20.46 21.25
C ASP A 190 -17.80 19.79 21.20
N VAL A 191 -17.82 18.46 21.09
CA VAL A 191 -19.08 17.69 21.00
C VAL A 191 -19.98 17.92 22.22
N SER A 192 -19.39 18.11 23.41
CA SER A 192 -20.11 18.39 24.66
C SER A 192 -20.88 19.72 24.63
N GLU A 193 -20.51 20.64 23.74
CA GLU A 193 -21.14 21.96 23.61
C GLU A 193 -22.30 22.00 22.59
N LEU A 194 -22.62 20.87 21.95
CA LEU A 194 -23.67 20.81 20.95
C LEU A 194 -25.05 20.97 21.56
N ASN A 195 -25.85 21.84 20.96
CA ASN A 195 -27.27 21.97 21.31
C ASN A 195 -28.13 20.94 20.54
N LEU A 196 -29.42 20.89 20.80
CA LEU A 196 -30.36 19.96 20.19
C LEU A 196 -30.42 20.08 18.66
N ALA A 197 -30.42 21.32 18.13
CA ALA A 197 -30.48 21.54 16.68
C ALA A 197 -29.22 21.05 15.97
N GLU A 198 -28.04 21.28 16.53
CA GLU A 198 -26.74 20.82 16.03
C GLU A 198 -26.60 19.30 16.16
N SER A 199 -27.04 18.72 17.28
CA SER A 199 -27.09 17.28 17.51
C SER A 199 -27.96 16.55 16.47
N ALA A 200 -29.15 17.05 16.20
CA ALA A 200 -30.03 16.50 15.17
C ALA A 200 -29.49 16.71 13.74
N CYS A 201 -28.75 17.80 13.50
CA CYS A 201 -28.06 18.08 12.24
C CYS A 201 -26.96 17.03 11.96
N LEU A 202 -26.14 16.66 12.96
CA LEU A 202 -25.13 15.61 12.83
C LEU A 202 -25.78 14.23 12.61
N ALA A 203 -26.81 13.90 13.40
CA ALA A 203 -27.53 12.64 13.25
C ALA A 203 -28.16 12.47 11.86
N ALA A 204 -28.54 13.59 11.22
CA ALA A 204 -29.07 13.57 9.86
C ALA A 204 -28.08 13.15 8.79
N ILE A 205 -26.75 13.20 9.04
CA ILE A 205 -25.72 12.91 8.02
C ILE A 205 -25.58 11.40 7.77
N THR A 206 -25.80 10.55 8.79
CA THR A 206 -25.39 9.13 8.85
C THR A 206 -25.72 8.25 7.66
N THR A 207 -26.96 8.24 7.20
CA THR A 207 -27.43 7.24 6.20
C THR A 207 -26.78 7.40 4.82
N ALA A 208 -26.51 8.65 4.42
CA ALA A 208 -25.89 8.98 3.15
C ALA A 208 -25.07 10.28 3.31
N PRO A 209 -23.85 10.19 3.87
CA PRO A 209 -23.09 11.36 4.31
C PRO A 209 -22.96 12.45 3.25
N ARG A 210 -22.59 12.09 2.02
CA ARG A 210 -22.45 13.05 0.92
C ARG A 210 -23.77 13.74 0.55
N THR A 211 -24.90 13.03 0.64
CA THR A 211 -26.23 13.56 0.28
C THR A 211 -26.77 14.50 1.35
N TYR A 212 -26.45 14.20 2.62
CA TYR A 212 -26.94 14.95 3.77
C TYR A 212 -25.86 15.83 4.43
N ASN A 213 -24.76 16.10 3.73
CA ASN A 213 -23.75 17.03 4.18
C ASN A 213 -24.35 18.45 4.31
N PRO A 214 -24.34 19.07 5.51
CA PRO A 214 -25.03 20.33 5.74
C PRO A 214 -24.36 21.53 5.04
N ILE A 215 -23.06 21.45 4.74
CA ILE A 215 -22.33 22.50 4.02
C ILE A 215 -22.64 22.45 2.51
N ARG A 216 -22.72 21.24 1.95
CA ARG A 216 -22.91 21.04 0.50
C ARG A 216 -24.39 21.00 0.09
N ASN A 217 -25.23 20.43 0.94
CA ASN A 217 -26.63 20.13 0.64
C ASN A 217 -27.53 20.50 1.83
N PHE A 218 -27.50 21.74 2.25
CA PHE A 218 -28.18 22.25 3.44
C PHE A 218 -29.65 21.83 3.51
N GLU A 219 -30.42 22.01 2.44
CA GLU A 219 -31.83 21.68 2.40
C GLU A 219 -32.13 20.19 2.60
N ASN A 220 -31.26 19.32 2.10
CA ASN A 220 -31.41 17.89 2.31
C ASN A 220 -31.14 17.52 3.78
N ASN A 221 -30.09 18.10 4.36
CA ASN A 221 -29.79 17.91 5.78
C ASN A 221 -30.95 18.45 6.64
N ARG A 222 -31.42 19.64 6.36
CA ARG A 222 -32.49 20.31 7.11
C ARG A 222 -33.78 19.47 7.14
N ARG A 223 -34.17 18.90 5.99
CA ARG A 223 -35.35 18.00 5.92
C ARG A 223 -35.14 16.75 6.80
N ARG A 224 -33.94 16.18 6.79
CA ARG A 224 -33.65 15.00 7.59
C ARG A 224 -33.44 15.33 9.08
N GLN A 225 -32.90 16.48 9.40
CA GLN A 225 -32.83 17.04 10.76
C GLN A 225 -34.23 17.18 11.35
N LYS A 226 -35.16 17.77 10.56
CA LYS A 226 -36.55 17.85 10.98
C LYS A 226 -37.15 16.48 11.27
N LEU A 227 -36.92 15.51 10.39
CA LEU A 227 -37.39 14.13 10.60
C LEU A 227 -36.79 13.53 11.90
N CYS A 228 -35.52 13.81 12.21
CA CYS A 228 -34.89 13.40 13.46
C CYS A 228 -35.62 13.99 14.66
N LEU A 229 -35.87 15.31 14.65
CA LEU A 229 -36.60 15.98 15.70
C LEU A 229 -38.06 15.49 15.82
N ASP A 230 -38.74 15.21 14.70
CA ASP A 230 -40.08 14.61 14.69
C ASP A 230 -40.08 13.27 15.43
N TYR A 231 -39.06 12.40 15.19
CA TYR A 231 -38.94 11.13 15.88
C TYR A 231 -38.58 11.28 17.35
N MET A 232 -37.74 12.25 17.71
CA MET A 232 -37.43 12.55 19.12
C MET A 232 -38.68 13.01 19.89
N LEU A 233 -39.50 13.85 19.29
CA LEU A 233 -40.78 14.30 19.87
C LEU A 233 -41.78 13.13 19.98
N GLU A 234 -41.96 12.31 18.91
CA GLU A 234 -42.83 11.13 18.93
C GLU A 234 -42.44 10.14 20.02
N GLN A 235 -41.15 10.01 20.29
CA GLN A 235 -40.61 9.10 21.31
C GLN A 235 -40.55 9.72 22.71
N GLY A 236 -41.02 10.95 22.89
CA GLY A 236 -41.02 11.65 24.18
C GLY A 236 -39.60 11.98 24.70
N LYS A 237 -38.63 12.10 23.82
CA LYS A 237 -37.23 12.44 24.12
C LYS A 237 -37.05 13.95 24.32
N ILE A 238 -37.89 14.74 23.68
CA ILE A 238 -37.92 16.20 23.76
C ILE A 238 -39.36 16.67 23.92
N SER A 239 -39.53 17.87 24.52
CA SER A 239 -40.81 18.53 24.61
C SER A 239 -41.19 19.25 23.30
N LYS A 240 -42.42 19.70 23.19
CA LYS A 240 -42.88 20.49 22.04
C LYS A 240 -42.15 21.82 21.94
N GLU A 241 -41.86 22.44 23.08
CA GLU A 241 -41.13 23.70 23.18
C GLU A 241 -39.69 23.54 22.67
N GLU A 242 -38.97 22.50 23.13
CA GLU A 242 -37.60 22.17 22.68
C GLU A 242 -37.56 21.86 21.16
N TYR A 243 -38.58 21.16 20.67
CA TYR A 243 -38.71 20.88 19.23
C TYR A 243 -38.87 22.18 18.42
N ASP A 244 -39.77 23.09 18.84
CA ASP A 244 -40.00 24.34 18.12
C ASP A 244 -38.79 25.29 18.20
N GLU A 245 -38.09 25.31 19.34
CA GLU A 245 -36.83 26.03 19.51
C GLU A 245 -35.74 25.51 18.57
N ALA A 246 -35.53 24.17 18.52
CA ALA A 246 -34.53 23.55 17.67
C ALA A 246 -34.80 23.74 16.17
N LEU A 247 -36.09 23.76 15.76
CA LEU A 247 -36.46 24.04 14.38
C LEU A 247 -36.22 25.51 13.97
N ASN A 248 -36.32 26.45 14.89
CA ASN A 248 -36.09 27.86 14.61
C ASN A 248 -34.66 28.31 14.87
N TYR A 249 -33.82 27.42 15.42
CA TYR A 249 -32.41 27.73 15.68
C TYR A 249 -31.60 27.86 14.39
N GLU A 250 -30.90 29.01 14.25
CA GLU A 250 -29.97 29.24 13.14
C GLU A 250 -28.62 28.58 13.45
N ILE A 251 -28.33 27.49 12.78
CA ILE A 251 -27.03 26.80 12.91
C ILE A 251 -25.96 27.60 12.17
N ILE A 252 -24.88 27.94 12.87
CA ILE A 252 -23.72 28.62 12.30
C ILE A 252 -22.64 27.57 11.97
N PHE A 253 -22.36 27.40 10.69
CA PHE A 253 -21.32 26.51 10.22
C PHE A 253 -19.96 27.20 10.10
N THR A 254 -18.86 26.46 10.21
CA THR A 254 -17.47 26.98 10.14
C THR A 254 -17.13 27.70 8.83
N ASN A 255 -17.84 27.40 7.75
CA ASN A 255 -17.69 28.06 6.45
C ASN A 255 -18.61 29.31 6.28
N SER A 256 -19.38 29.65 7.29
CA SER A 256 -20.28 30.82 7.27
C SER A 256 -19.51 32.10 7.58
N GLU A 257 -19.88 33.21 6.94
CA GLU A 257 -19.38 34.56 7.29
C GLU A 257 -19.71 34.98 8.73
N LYS A 258 -20.72 34.37 9.33
CA LYS A 258 -21.11 34.60 10.73
C LYS A 258 -20.26 33.82 11.74
N TYR A 259 -19.41 32.89 11.27
CA TYR A 259 -18.58 32.08 12.16
C TYR A 259 -17.42 32.91 12.70
N VAL A 260 -17.32 32.96 14.02
CA VAL A 260 -16.19 33.59 14.73
C VAL A 260 -15.39 32.48 15.40
N PRO A 261 -14.16 32.16 14.93
CA PRO A 261 -13.32 31.16 15.56
C PRO A 261 -13.05 31.50 17.03
N LYS A 262 -13.22 30.55 17.94
CA LYS A 262 -12.73 30.68 19.32
C LYS A 262 -11.23 30.89 19.26
N LYS A 263 -10.69 31.93 19.91
CA LYS A 263 -9.24 32.13 20.06
C LYS A 263 -8.70 31.05 21.01
N ASP A 264 -8.37 29.89 20.46
CA ASP A 264 -7.59 28.91 21.20
C ASP A 264 -6.15 29.37 21.27
N ASN A 265 -5.61 29.47 22.50
CA ASN A 265 -4.19 29.67 22.77
C ASN A 265 -3.32 28.44 22.43
N LYS A 266 -3.81 27.54 21.60
CA LYS A 266 -2.97 26.50 20.99
C LYS A 266 -2.34 27.11 19.74
N THR A 267 -1.07 27.52 19.89
CA THR A 267 -0.16 27.83 18.80
C THR A 267 -0.44 26.90 17.64
N THR A 268 -1.06 27.42 16.59
CA THR A 268 -0.99 26.86 15.24
C THR A 268 0.48 26.84 14.86
N LYS A 269 1.17 25.74 15.18
CA LYS A 269 2.37 25.37 14.44
C LYS A 269 1.89 25.26 13.01
N GLU A 270 2.36 26.16 12.15
CA GLU A 270 2.27 25.99 10.71
C GLU A 270 2.58 24.51 10.44
N LYS A 271 1.58 23.75 9.93
CA LYS A 271 1.84 22.44 9.37
C LYS A 271 2.79 22.69 8.18
N LYS A 272 4.09 22.58 8.43
CA LYS A 272 5.01 22.31 7.38
C LYS A 272 4.54 20.98 6.80
N ASP A 273 4.07 20.98 5.54
CA ASP A 273 3.67 19.76 4.81
C ASP A 273 4.93 18.89 4.64
N THR A 274 5.31 18.18 5.69
CA THR A 274 6.37 17.18 5.66
C THR A 274 5.72 15.85 5.30
N TYR A 275 5.69 15.56 4.00
CA TYR A 275 5.26 14.27 3.49
C TYR A 275 6.18 13.15 4.00
N GLN A 276 5.62 11.95 4.19
CA GLN A 276 6.40 10.76 4.53
C GLN A 276 7.48 10.49 3.47
N SER A 277 8.58 9.86 3.86
CA SER A 277 9.63 9.46 2.93
C SER A 277 9.10 8.46 1.88
N TYR A 278 9.81 8.30 0.74
CA TYR A 278 9.51 7.23 -0.21
C TYR A 278 9.73 5.85 0.39
N TYR A 279 10.62 5.74 1.38
CA TYR A 279 10.85 4.51 2.12
C TYR A 279 9.62 4.13 2.94
N VAL A 280 9.10 5.06 3.72
CA VAL A 280 7.88 4.86 4.54
C VAL A 280 6.70 4.50 3.65
N ASP A 281 6.49 5.20 2.52
CA ASP A 281 5.44 4.86 1.56
C ASP A 281 5.57 3.43 1.03
N TYR A 282 6.80 2.99 0.74
CA TYR A 282 7.07 1.63 0.27
C TYR A 282 6.75 0.57 1.35
N VAL A 283 7.13 0.83 2.60
CA VAL A 283 6.79 -0.04 3.75
C VAL A 283 5.27 -0.13 3.92
N ILE A 284 4.55 0.98 3.85
CA ILE A 284 3.08 1.03 3.94
C ILE A 284 2.46 0.11 2.88
N ASP A 285 2.86 0.26 1.62
CA ASP A 285 2.32 -0.55 0.52
C ASP A 285 2.60 -2.04 0.72
N LYS A 286 3.81 -2.39 1.16
CA LYS A 286 4.20 -3.78 1.40
C LYS A 286 3.46 -4.40 2.59
N VAL A 287 3.35 -3.70 3.71
CA VAL A 287 2.61 -4.19 4.88
C VAL A 287 1.12 -4.39 4.55
N ILE A 288 0.50 -3.49 3.78
CA ILE A 288 -0.88 -3.67 3.31
C ILE A 288 -1.01 -4.96 2.48
N ALA A 289 -0.10 -5.18 1.51
CA ALA A 289 -0.10 -6.36 0.66
C ALA A 289 0.08 -7.65 1.49
N ASP A 290 1.02 -7.67 2.42
CA ASP A 290 1.30 -8.83 3.26
C ASP A 290 0.16 -9.15 4.25
N LEU A 291 -0.53 -8.12 4.78
CA LEU A 291 -1.75 -8.31 5.58
C LEU A 291 -2.90 -8.89 4.74
N GLN A 292 -3.04 -8.45 3.47
CA GLN A 292 -4.02 -9.03 2.55
C GLN A 292 -3.74 -10.51 2.28
N GLU A 293 -2.49 -10.85 2.01
CA GLU A 293 -2.07 -12.21 1.72
C GLU A 293 -2.22 -13.15 2.93
N GLN A 294 -1.69 -12.74 4.10
CA GLN A 294 -1.64 -13.60 5.29
C GLN A 294 -3.01 -13.78 5.96
N TYR A 295 -3.86 -12.73 5.96
CA TYR A 295 -5.14 -12.74 6.67
C TYR A 295 -6.35 -12.74 5.73
N ASN A 296 -6.14 -12.81 4.42
CA ASN A 296 -7.19 -12.70 3.41
C ASN A 296 -8.02 -11.41 3.57
N TYR A 297 -7.37 -10.32 3.99
CA TYR A 297 -8.01 -9.02 4.15
C TYR A 297 -8.29 -8.37 2.80
N THR A 298 -9.41 -7.66 2.72
CA THR A 298 -9.58 -6.66 1.66
C THR A 298 -8.57 -5.52 1.85
N TYR A 299 -8.29 -4.78 0.79
CA TYR A 299 -7.43 -3.59 0.87
C TYR A 299 -7.85 -2.64 2.01
N ASN A 300 -9.16 -2.37 2.14
CA ASN A 300 -9.68 -1.49 3.18
C ASN A 300 -9.47 -2.04 4.60
N GLN A 301 -9.59 -3.34 4.80
CA GLN A 301 -9.32 -3.98 6.10
C GLN A 301 -7.83 -3.89 6.47
N ALA A 302 -6.94 -4.23 5.52
CA ALA A 302 -5.49 -4.12 5.72
C ALA A 302 -5.06 -2.67 5.98
N TRP A 303 -5.61 -1.72 5.21
CA TRP A 303 -5.37 -0.30 5.37
C TRP A 303 -5.81 0.21 6.75
N ARG A 304 -7.03 -0.17 7.19
CA ARG A 304 -7.51 0.17 8.54
C ARG A 304 -6.63 -0.44 9.62
N LYS A 305 -6.27 -1.72 9.50
CA LYS A 305 -5.37 -2.37 10.46
C LYS A 305 -4.04 -1.65 10.56
N LEU A 306 -3.50 -1.20 9.42
CA LEU A 306 -2.25 -0.44 9.40
C LEU A 306 -2.37 0.93 10.06
N TYR A 307 -3.38 1.72 9.71
CA TYR A 307 -3.47 3.11 10.16
C TYR A 307 -4.07 3.29 11.55
N TYR A 308 -4.95 2.37 11.96
CA TYR A 308 -5.68 2.46 13.24
C TYR A 308 -5.44 1.27 14.17
N GLY A 309 -4.61 0.35 13.78
CA GLY A 309 -4.34 -0.85 14.59
C GLY A 309 -3.27 -0.65 15.67
N GLY A 310 -2.73 0.56 15.85
CA GLY A 310 -1.70 0.84 16.84
C GLY A 310 -0.48 -0.05 16.66
N LEU A 311 -0.04 -0.27 15.41
CA LEU A 311 1.03 -1.21 15.11
C LEU A 311 2.42 -0.61 15.37
N LYS A 312 3.37 -1.46 15.68
CA LYS A 312 4.81 -1.15 15.61
C LYS A 312 5.40 -1.90 14.43
N ILE A 313 6.02 -1.15 13.51
CA ILE A 313 6.66 -1.68 12.30
C ILE A 313 8.16 -1.45 12.42
N TYR A 314 8.91 -2.54 12.42
CA TYR A 314 10.37 -2.49 12.54
C TYR A 314 10.99 -2.63 11.15
N THR A 315 11.51 -1.53 10.63
CA THR A 315 11.99 -1.45 9.24
C THR A 315 13.45 -1.85 9.10
N ALA A 316 13.85 -2.11 7.86
CA ALA A 316 15.24 -2.38 7.48
C ALA A 316 15.99 -1.10 7.05
N GLU A 317 15.35 0.08 7.16
CA GLU A 317 15.90 1.37 6.79
C GLU A 317 17.21 1.65 7.53
N ASP A 318 18.18 2.19 6.78
CA ASP A 318 19.34 2.84 7.31
C ASP A 318 19.13 4.36 7.21
N MET A 319 18.94 5.01 8.36
CA MET A 319 18.57 6.42 8.42
C MET A 319 19.65 7.33 7.81
N ASN A 320 20.93 6.95 7.91
CA ASN A 320 22.02 7.73 7.33
C ASN A 320 21.96 7.64 5.80
N ILE A 321 21.79 6.44 5.25
CA ILE A 321 21.66 6.22 3.81
C ILE A 321 20.42 6.95 3.28
N GLN A 322 19.27 6.79 3.91
CA GLN A 322 18.02 7.44 3.48
C GLN A 322 18.14 8.97 3.51
N SER A 323 18.70 9.53 4.57
CA SER A 323 18.92 10.97 4.70
C SER A 323 19.81 11.54 3.59
N VAL A 324 20.92 10.84 3.26
CA VAL A 324 21.82 11.24 2.16
C VAL A 324 21.09 11.17 0.80
N LEU A 325 20.30 10.12 0.57
CA LEU A 325 19.51 10.00 -0.66
C LEU A 325 18.52 11.16 -0.79
N GLU A 326 17.80 11.48 0.26
CA GLU A 326 16.82 12.57 0.26
C GLU A 326 17.49 13.93 0.03
N ASP A 327 18.60 14.20 0.69
CA ASP A 327 19.32 15.45 0.50
C ASP A 327 19.81 15.63 -0.96
N ILE A 328 20.35 14.58 -1.57
CA ILE A 328 20.81 14.61 -2.97
C ILE A 328 19.63 14.79 -3.94
N TYR A 329 18.56 14.01 -3.76
CA TYR A 329 17.47 13.93 -4.72
C TYR A 329 16.47 15.07 -4.58
N TYR A 330 16.04 15.43 -3.38
CA TYR A 330 15.07 16.51 -3.16
C TYR A 330 15.66 17.87 -3.53
N ASN A 331 16.93 18.10 -3.20
CA ASN A 331 17.63 19.34 -3.53
C ASN A 331 18.28 19.33 -4.92
N ARG A 332 18.26 18.19 -5.63
CA ARG A 332 18.88 18.00 -6.95
C ARG A 332 20.36 18.43 -7.00
N LYS A 333 21.10 18.28 -5.91
CA LYS A 333 22.47 18.83 -5.75
C LYS A 333 23.44 18.39 -6.84
N THR A 334 23.38 17.10 -7.21
CA THR A 334 24.32 16.50 -8.19
C THR A 334 23.61 15.97 -9.44
N LEU A 335 22.30 16.16 -9.54
CA LEU A 335 21.52 15.66 -10.65
C LEU A 335 21.53 16.67 -11.82
N PRO A 336 21.45 16.18 -13.08
CA PRO A 336 21.35 17.06 -14.25
C PRO A 336 20.18 18.05 -14.11
N LYS A 337 20.45 19.33 -14.37
CA LYS A 337 19.45 20.42 -14.30
C LYS A 337 18.73 20.63 -15.63
N GLY A 338 19.11 19.91 -16.67
CA GLY A 338 18.52 20.04 -18.00
C GLY A 338 17.03 19.70 -18.03
N THR A 339 16.32 20.36 -18.94
CA THR A 339 14.96 20.00 -19.32
C THR A 339 14.97 19.60 -20.79
N LYS A 340 14.22 18.55 -21.13
CA LYS A 340 13.92 18.21 -22.51
C LYS A 340 12.41 18.35 -22.67
N ASP A 341 11.98 19.06 -23.68
CA ASP A 341 10.56 19.32 -23.97
C ASP A 341 9.82 19.93 -22.75
N GLY A 342 10.50 20.80 -21.97
CA GLY A 342 9.93 21.43 -20.77
C GLY A 342 9.83 20.51 -19.53
N GLN A 343 10.22 19.24 -19.64
CA GLN A 343 10.19 18.29 -18.52
C GLN A 343 11.58 18.16 -17.86
N ALA A 344 11.61 18.29 -16.54
CA ALA A 344 12.83 18.07 -15.78
C ALA A 344 13.24 16.59 -15.83
N VAL A 345 14.54 16.33 -16.03
CA VAL A 345 15.12 14.98 -15.97
C VAL A 345 14.76 14.33 -14.62
N GLN A 346 14.21 13.13 -14.68
CA GLN A 346 13.88 12.35 -13.51
C GLN A 346 14.94 11.28 -13.22
N SER A 347 15.07 10.95 -11.95
CA SER A 347 15.97 9.91 -11.47
C SER A 347 15.37 9.27 -10.20
N ALA A 348 15.72 8.02 -9.96
CA ALA A 348 15.36 7.29 -8.76
C ALA A 348 16.52 6.37 -8.35
N MET A 349 16.61 6.03 -7.08
CA MET A 349 17.67 5.17 -6.55
C MET A 349 17.13 4.20 -5.51
N THR A 350 17.69 3.00 -5.52
CA THR A 350 17.51 1.97 -4.50
C THR A 350 18.88 1.59 -3.93
N VAL A 351 18.99 1.53 -2.61
CA VAL A 351 20.16 1.02 -1.90
C VAL A 351 19.74 -0.21 -1.09
N MET A 352 20.43 -1.31 -1.31
CA MET A 352 20.16 -2.60 -0.70
C MET A 352 21.46 -3.24 -0.23
N ASP A 353 21.40 -3.99 0.85
CA ASP A 353 22.55 -4.82 1.25
C ASP A 353 22.53 -6.20 0.59
N TYR A 354 23.60 -6.96 0.82
CA TYR A 354 23.77 -8.29 0.24
C TYR A 354 22.82 -9.38 0.79
N GLN A 355 22.03 -9.08 1.80
CA GLN A 355 20.99 -9.94 2.35
C GLN A 355 19.57 -9.51 1.92
N GLY A 356 19.46 -8.65 0.90
CA GLY A 356 18.19 -8.21 0.35
C GLY A 356 17.45 -7.17 1.20
N ARG A 357 18.12 -6.62 2.25
CA ARG A 357 17.49 -5.60 3.09
C ARG A 357 17.56 -4.24 2.41
N LEU A 358 16.40 -3.65 2.16
CA LEU A 358 16.27 -2.31 1.60
C LEU A 358 16.77 -1.28 2.62
N LYS A 359 17.88 -0.62 2.35
CA LYS A 359 18.52 0.36 3.23
C LYS A 359 18.07 1.79 2.94
N GLY A 360 17.70 2.06 1.71
CA GLY A 360 17.19 3.35 1.30
C GLY A 360 16.55 3.32 -0.07
N ILE A 361 15.57 4.17 -0.29
CA ILE A 361 14.89 4.31 -1.59
C ILE A 361 14.39 5.73 -1.78
N VAL A 362 14.60 6.28 -2.98
CA VAL A 362 14.03 7.55 -3.39
C VAL A 362 13.40 7.42 -4.77
N GLY A 363 12.16 7.88 -4.88
CA GLY A 363 11.30 7.61 -6.03
C GLY A 363 11.32 8.68 -7.13
N ARG A 364 11.96 9.83 -6.92
CA ARG A 364 12.07 10.89 -7.94
C ARG A 364 13.10 11.96 -7.57
N ALA A 365 13.52 12.73 -8.58
CA ALA A 365 14.33 13.94 -8.39
C ALA A 365 13.44 15.18 -8.19
N GLY A 366 13.73 15.96 -7.16
CA GLY A 366 12.96 17.13 -6.71
C GLY A 366 12.03 16.81 -5.54
N PRO A 367 11.36 17.82 -4.98
CA PRO A 367 10.48 17.66 -3.83
C PRO A 367 9.39 16.63 -4.09
N LYS A 368 9.07 15.86 -3.07
CA LYS A 368 7.97 14.88 -3.11
C LYS A 368 6.62 15.62 -3.16
N PRO A 369 5.72 15.30 -4.10
CA PRO A 369 4.49 16.07 -4.30
C PRO A 369 3.36 15.72 -3.32
N GLY A 370 3.48 14.66 -2.55
CA GLY A 370 2.47 14.17 -1.61
C GLY A 370 2.80 12.80 -1.05
N ASP A 371 2.08 12.38 -0.02
CA ASP A 371 2.16 11.02 0.50
C ASP A 371 1.69 10.00 -0.54
N ARG A 372 2.32 8.83 -0.53
CA ARG A 372 2.04 7.71 -1.46
C ARG A 372 2.09 8.10 -2.95
N SER A 373 2.86 9.14 -3.27
CA SER A 373 3.12 9.52 -4.66
C SER A 373 3.95 8.44 -5.37
N LEU A 374 3.89 8.45 -6.73
CA LEU A 374 4.55 7.42 -7.55
C LEU A 374 6.03 7.28 -7.22
N ASN A 375 6.39 6.12 -6.69
CA ASN A 375 7.78 5.70 -6.48
C ASN A 375 8.32 5.08 -7.77
N ILE A 376 9.08 5.86 -8.55
CA ILE A 376 9.65 5.42 -9.82
C ILE A 376 10.63 4.26 -9.62
N ALA A 377 11.35 4.23 -8.48
CA ALA A 377 12.33 3.18 -8.20
C ALA A 377 11.70 1.78 -8.11
N ALA A 378 10.49 1.68 -7.58
CA ALA A 378 9.82 0.40 -7.35
C ALA A 378 8.67 0.10 -8.33
N LYS A 379 8.03 1.15 -8.90
CA LYS A 379 6.77 0.99 -9.65
C LYS A 379 6.82 1.44 -11.11
N SER A 380 7.98 1.96 -11.59
CA SER A 380 8.10 2.44 -12.97
C SER A 380 9.29 1.77 -13.67
N PRO A 381 9.09 0.61 -14.28
CA PRO A 381 10.15 -0.05 -15.04
C PRO A 381 10.61 0.82 -16.22
N ARG A 382 11.91 0.79 -16.49
CA ARG A 382 12.56 1.51 -17.59
C ARG A 382 13.56 0.59 -18.29
N GLN A 383 13.82 0.86 -19.57
CA GLN A 383 14.83 0.13 -20.31
C GLN A 383 16.19 0.25 -19.59
N PRO A 384 16.82 -0.87 -19.19
CA PRO A 384 18.09 -0.85 -18.46
C PRO A 384 19.28 -0.55 -19.38
N GLY A 385 19.09 -0.65 -20.70
CA GLY A 385 20.19 -0.60 -21.65
C GLY A 385 21.27 -1.62 -21.28
N SER A 386 22.52 -1.30 -21.51
CA SER A 386 23.64 -2.20 -21.24
C SER A 386 23.82 -2.64 -19.78
N ALA A 387 23.09 -2.05 -18.84
CA ALA A 387 23.15 -2.47 -17.44
C ALA A 387 22.58 -3.88 -17.22
N ILE A 388 21.72 -4.38 -18.11
CA ILE A 388 21.16 -5.74 -18.03
C ILE A 388 22.15 -6.84 -18.41
N LYS A 389 23.20 -6.54 -19.22
CA LYS A 389 24.12 -7.54 -19.79
C LYS A 389 24.74 -8.52 -18.78
N PRO A 390 25.16 -8.09 -17.59
CA PRO A 390 25.63 -9.01 -16.55
C PRO A 390 24.63 -10.09 -16.21
N LEU A 391 23.34 -9.73 -16.11
CA LEU A 391 22.27 -10.62 -15.67
C LEU A 391 21.73 -11.49 -16.82
N SER A 392 21.48 -10.87 -17.98
CA SER A 392 20.84 -11.54 -19.12
C SER A 392 21.80 -12.34 -19.98
N VAL A 393 23.11 -12.02 -19.99
CA VAL A 393 24.08 -12.61 -20.94
C VAL A 393 25.27 -13.21 -20.25
N TYR A 394 26.05 -12.43 -19.48
CA TYR A 394 27.36 -12.90 -19.01
C TYR A 394 27.26 -13.93 -17.89
N ALA A 395 26.41 -13.71 -16.90
CA ALA A 395 26.19 -14.68 -15.84
C ALA A 395 25.65 -16.02 -16.38
N PRO A 396 24.58 -16.07 -17.20
CA PRO A 396 24.14 -17.33 -17.78
C PRO A 396 25.18 -17.98 -18.70
N ALA A 397 25.98 -17.19 -19.44
CA ALA A 397 27.03 -17.76 -20.30
C ALA A 397 28.12 -18.46 -19.49
N ILE A 398 28.52 -17.88 -18.36
CA ILE A 398 29.53 -18.45 -17.47
C ILE A 398 28.94 -19.67 -16.72
N GLU A 399 27.78 -19.51 -16.11
CA GLU A 399 27.12 -20.56 -15.32
C GLU A 399 26.83 -21.82 -16.13
N LYS A 400 26.45 -21.65 -17.37
CA LYS A 400 26.15 -22.77 -18.30
C LYS A 400 27.34 -23.22 -19.18
N ASN A 401 28.56 -22.74 -18.89
CA ASN A 401 29.78 -23.06 -19.60
C ASN A 401 29.80 -22.75 -21.12
N TYR A 402 29.05 -21.76 -21.56
CA TYR A 402 29.15 -21.25 -22.93
C TYR A 402 30.35 -20.31 -23.14
N ALA A 403 30.78 -19.66 -22.05
CA ALA A 403 31.94 -18.77 -22.07
C ALA A 403 32.65 -18.76 -20.72
N HIS A 404 33.94 -18.43 -20.74
CA HIS A 404 34.80 -18.22 -19.58
C HIS A 404 35.50 -16.87 -19.69
N TRP A 405 36.21 -16.45 -18.65
CA TRP A 405 36.96 -15.20 -18.58
C TRP A 405 37.76 -14.89 -19.85
N SER A 406 38.53 -15.87 -20.37
CA SER A 406 39.42 -15.73 -21.51
C SER A 406 38.82 -16.17 -22.85
N THR A 407 37.54 -16.52 -22.88
CA THR A 407 36.89 -16.93 -24.14
C THR A 407 36.93 -15.80 -25.14
N LEU A 408 37.51 -16.07 -26.31
CA LEU A 408 37.60 -15.13 -27.41
C LEU A 408 36.30 -15.11 -28.20
N MET A 409 35.72 -13.93 -28.31
CA MET A 409 34.51 -13.67 -29.11
C MET A 409 34.81 -12.64 -30.20
N GLN A 410 34.26 -12.87 -31.39
CA GLN A 410 34.41 -11.93 -32.47
C GLN A 410 33.76 -10.57 -32.13
N ASN A 411 34.56 -9.50 -32.19
CA ASN A 411 34.08 -8.12 -31.98
C ASN A 411 33.55 -7.54 -33.29
N TYR A 412 32.51 -8.15 -33.83
CA TYR A 412 31.81 -7.76 -35.02
C TYR A 412 30.33 -8.12 -34.90
N GLY A 413 29.43 -7.22 -35.35
CA GLY A 413 27.98 -7.45 -35.28
C GLY A 413 27.55 -8.72 -36.06
N LEU A 414 26.37 -9.21 -35.73
CA LEU A 414 25.72 -10.27 -36.50
C LEU A 414 25.26 -9.73 -37.84
N VAL A 415 25.43 -10.51 -38.92
CA VAL A 415 24.85 -10.18 -40.21
C VAL A 415 23.42 -10.67 -40.23
N LEU A 416 22.49 -9.74 -40.33
CA LEU A 416 21.05 -10.04 -40.34
C LEU A 416 20.62 -10.53 -41.74
N LYS A 417 19.37 -11.03 -41.86
CA LYS A 417 18.82 -11.58 -43.10
C LYS A 417 18.77 -10.57 -44.27
N ASP A 418 18.66 -9.29 -43.94
CA ASP A 418 18.67 -8.19 -44.91
C ASP A 418 20.07 -7.69 -45.28
N GLY A 419 21.11 -8.37 -44.77
CA GLY A 419 22.50 -8.00 -44.98
C GLY A 419 23.00 -6.88 -44.04
N SER A 420 22.17 -6.30 -43.21
CA SER A 420 22.59 -5.29 -42.24
C SER A 420 23.39 -5.91 -41.08
N ILE A 421 24.25 -5.10 -40.47
CA ILE A 421 25.11 -5.53 -39.34
C ILE A 421 24.53 -4.95 -38.06
N TRP A 422 24.21 -5.83 -37.11
CA TRP A 422 23.65 -5.49 -35.79
C TRP A 422 24.26 -6.35 -34.70
N PRO A 423 24.45 -5.83 -33.48
CA PRO A 423 24.45 -4.41 -33.12
C PRO A 423 25.77 -3.74 -33.49
N LYS A 424 25.80 -2.41 -33.42
CA LYS A 424 27.04 -1.63 -33.42
C LYS A 424 27.49 -1.33 -32.00
N ASN A 425 28.82 -1.32 -31.78
CA ASN A 425 29.41 -0.72 -30.60
C ASN A 425 29.33 0.81 -30.69
N TYR A 426 29.75 1.52 -29.64
CA TYR A 426 29.79 2.98 -29.62
C TYR A 426 30.69 3.56 -30.74
N ASP A 427 31.79 2.86 -31.01
CA ASP A 427 32.81 3.20 -32.02
C ASP A 427 32.54 2.55 -33.39
N GLY A 428 31.43 1.84 -33.57
CA GLY A 428 31.05 1.25 -34.85
C GLY A 428 30.76 -0.25 -34.79
N PRO A 429 30.61 -0.91 -35.95
CA PRO A 429 30.20 -2.32 -36.03
C PRO A 429 31.29 -3.31 -35.59
N GLY A 430 32.49 -2.83 -35.31
CA GLY A 430 33.69 -3.66 -35.18
C GLY A 430 34.27 -4.11 -36.52
N SER A 431 35.14 -5.13 -36.49
CA SER A 431 35.80 -5.68 -37.67
C SER A 431 35.70 -7.21 -37.69
N PRO A 432 35.47 -7.85 -38.85
CA PRO A 432 35.37 -9.31 -38.94
C PRO A 432 36.59 -10.08 -38.39
N GLY A 433 37.79 -9.50 -38.45
CA GLY A 433 39.01 -10.08 -37.91
C GLY A 433 39.33 -9.70 -36.47
N SER A 434 38.51 -8.90 -35.81
CA SER A 434 38.73 -8.46 -34.44
C SER A 434 38.11 -9.43 -33.43
N TYR A 435 38.87 -9.80 -32.42
CA TYR A 435 38.42 -10.66 -31.31
C TYR A 435 38.68 -9.96 -29.97
N LYS A 436 37.83 -10.20 -29.02
CA LYS A 436 37.94 -9.73 -27.63
C LYS A 436 37.66 -10.87 -26.67
N THR A 437 38.40 -10.94 -25.57
CA THR A 437 38.01 -11.81 -24.46
C THR A 437 36.74 -11.28 -23.78
N ILE A 438 36.06 -12.14 -23.05
CA ILE A 438 34.92 -11.72 -22.22
C ILE A 438 35.38 -10.61 -21.25
N ALA A 439 36.56 -10.78 -20.65
CA ALA A 439 37.15 -9.81 -19.75
C ALA A 439 37.42 -8.43 -20.37
N ASP A 440 37.72 -8.37 -21.66
CA ASP A 440 38.01 -7.12 -22.37
C ASP A 440 36.74 -6.52 -23.04
N ALA A 441 35.69 -7.30 -23.17
CA ALA A 441 34.43 -6.85 -23.76
C ALA A 441 33.52 -6.08 -22.76
N ILE A 442 33.58 -6.44 -21.48
CA ILE A 442 32.72 -5.90 -20.42
C ILE A 442 33.09 -4.45 -20.07
N PRO A 443 34.36 -4.07 -19.83
CA PRO A 443 34.73 -2.72 -19.44
C PRO A 443 34.24 -1.61 -20.37
N PRO A 444 34.47 -1.68 -21.71
CA PRO A 444 33.98 -0.68 -22.66
C PRO A 444 32.49 -0.89 -23.02
N SER A 445 31.84 -1.88 -22.43
CA SER A 445 30.42 -2.20 -22.65
C SER A 445 30.09 -2.54 -24.11
N LEU A 446 30.93 -3.33 -24.78
CA LEU A 446 30.69 -3.76 -26.18
C LEU A 446 29.28 -4.33 -26.36
N ASN A 447 28.69 -4.10 -27.52
CA ASN A 447 27.36 -4.62 -27.89
C ASN A 447 27.46 -5.91 -28.72
N THR A 448 28.51 -6.03 -29.52
CA THR A 448 28.73 -7.14 -30.45
C THR A 448 28.92 -8.47 -29.75
N VAL A 449 29.72 -8.50 -28.67
CA VAL A 449 30.03 -9.72 -27.93
C VAL A 449 28.79 -10.29 -27.21
N PRO A 450 28.01 -9.52 -26.42
CA PRO A 450 26.80 -10.07 -25.81
C PRO A 450 25.74 -10.49 -26.84
N ALA A 451 25.62 -9.81 -28.00
CA ALA A 451 24.70 -10.24 -29.04
C ALA A 451 25.04 -11.65 -29.59
N ARG A 452 26.32 -11.91 -29.80
CA ARG A 452 26.79 -13.24 -30.21
C ARG A 452 26.59 -14.31 -29.14
N LEU A 453 26.79 -13.97 -27.87
CA LEU A 453 26.50 -14.90 -26.78
C LEU A 453 25.01 -15.24 -26.70
N VAL A 454 24.11 -14.25 -26.84
CA VAL A 454 22.66 -14.51 -26.88
C VAL A 454 22.28 -15.37 -28.09
N ASP A 455 22.91 -15.14 -29.25
CA ASP A 455 22.68 -15.95 -30.46
C ASP A 455 23.12 -17.41 -30.24
N ILE A 456 24.28 -17.63 -29.62
CA ILE A 456 24.81 -18.98 -29.28
C ILE A 456 23.93 -19.67 -28.24
N MET A 457 23.56 -19.00 -27.15
CA MET A 457 22.75 -19.58 -26.06
C MET A 457 21.27 -19.69 -26.43
N THR A 458 20.81 -18.96 -27.38
CA THR A 458 19.44 -18.62 -27.74
C THR A 458 18.78 -17.59 -26.81
N PRO A 459 17.91 -16.73 -27.35
CA PRO A 459 17.17 -15.77 -26.53
C PRO A 459 16.33 -16.41 -25.41
N LYS A 460 15.80 -17.61 -25.65
CA LYS A 460 14.97 -18.33 -24.66
C LYS A 460 15.74 -18.68 -23.39
N VAL A 461 16.97 -19.19 -23.55
CA VAL A 461 17.83 -19.56 -22.41
C VAL A 461 18.21 -18.32 -21.59
N CYS A 462 18.55 -17.22 -22.25
CA CYS A 462 18.89 -15.95 -21.60
C CYS A 462 17.70 -15.36 -20.85
N TYR A 463 16.52 -15.40 -21.46
CA TYR A 463 15.27 -14.91 -20.86
C TYR A 463 14.87 -15.74 -19.64
N ASP A 464 14.86 -17.08 -19.78
CA ASP A 464 14.50 -17.96 -18.68
C ASP A 464 15.45 -17.79 -17.49
N PHE A 465 16.74 -17.60 -17.76
CA PHE A 465 17.71 -17.34 -16.71
C PHE A 465 17.46 -16.00 -16.01
N LEU A 466 17.16 -14.96 -16.76
CA LEU A 466 16.86 -13.64 -16.22
C LEU A 466 15.62 -13.66 -15.30
N VAL A 467 14.57 -14.39 -15.70
CA VAL A 467 13.32 -14.45 -14.95
C VAL A 467 13.40 -15.43 -13.78
N ASN A 468 13.93 -16.64 -14.00
CA ASN A 468 13.87 -17.71 -13.00
C ASN A 468 15.01 -17.64 -11.98
N ASN A 469 16.20 -17.13 -12.36
CA ASN A 469 17.34 -17.04 -11.45
C ASN A 469 17.45 -15.64 -10.82
N PHE A 470 17.26 -14.57 -11.59
CA PHE A 470 17.38 -13.20 -11.07
C PHE A 470 16.03 -12.55 -10.75
N HIS A 471 14.93 -13.27 -10.88
CA HIS A 471 13.56 -12.85 -10.52
C HIS A 471 13.15 -11.51 -11.12
N ILE A 472 13.58 -11.21 -12.35
CA ILE A 472 13.14 -10.01 -13.07
C ILE A 472 11.70 -10.20 -13.54
N SER A 473 10.75 -9.81 -12.71
CA SER A 473 9.31 -10.02 -12.91
C SER A 473 8.69 -9.13 -13.98
N THR A 474 9.33 -8.01 -14.28
CA THR A 474 8.88 -7.05 -15.29
C THR A 474 9.18 -7.47 -16.73
N ALA A 475 10.06 -8.44 -16.94
CA ALA A 475 10.35 -9.02 -18.25
C ALA A 475 9.12 -9.73 -18.84
N THR A 476 8.89 -9.57 -20.13
CA THR A 476 7.72 -10.13 -20.82
C THR A 476 8.15 -11.11 -21.92
N THR A 477 7.22 -11.92 -22.41
CA THR A 477 7.49 -12.88 -23.50
C THR A 477 7.95 -12.20 -24.79
N SER A 478 7.62 -10.91 -25.02
CA SER A 478 8.14 -10.13 -26.15
C SER A 478 9.64 -9.83 -26.03
N ASP A 479 10.21 -9.98 -24.84
CA ASP A 479 11.64 -9.78 -24.60
C ASP A 479 12.48 -11.03 -24.94
N VAL A 480 11.85 -12.14 -25.35
CA VAL A 480 12.54 -13.35 -25.85
C VAL A 480 13.10 -13.07 -27.26
N ASN A 481 14.01 -12.12 -27.34
CA ASN A 481 14.65 -11.65 -28.57
C ASN A 481 16.08 -11.17 -28.30
N LEU A 482 16.87 -11.03 -29.38
CA LEU A 482 18.27 -10.60 -29.29
C LEU A 482 18.41 -9.21 -28.66
N ALA A 483 17.66 -8.21 -29.12
CA ALA A 483 17.84 -6.83 -28.70
C ALA A 483 17.49 -6.59 -27.21
N PRO A 484 16.34 -7.06 -26.66
CA PRO A 484 16.05 -6.93 -25.25
C PRO A 484 17.14 -7.51 -24.35
N LEU A 485 17.65 -8.69 -24.68
CA LEU A 485 18.60 -9.44 -23.83
C LEU A 485 20.04 -8.99 -24.02
N ALA A 486 20.48 -8.72 -25.27
CA ALA A 486 21.87 -8.38 -25.54
C ALA A 486 22.23 -6.91 -25.25
N VAL A 487 21.28 -5.97 -25.40
CA VAL A 487 21.52 -4.53 -25.25
C VAL A 487 20.50 -3.81 -24.36
N GLY A 488 19.54 -4.53 -23.80
CA GLY A 488 18.58 -4.00 -22.84
C GLY A 488 17.44 -3.17 -23.43
N ALA A 489 17.10 -3.39 -24.72
CA ALA A 489 15.96 -2.78 -25.37
C ALA A 489 14.66 -3.51 -25.00
N MET A 490 14.40 -3.67 -23.72
CA MET A 490 13.25 -4.40 -23.19
C MET A 490 11.95 -3.64 -23.40
N SER A 491 10.86 -4.36 -23.56
CA SER A 491 9.52 -3.82 -23.87
C SER A 491 8.97 -2.95 -22.75
N LYS A 492 8.97 -3.45 -21.51
CA LYS A 492 8.61 -2.69 -20.31
C LYS A 492 9.83 -2.14 -19.59
N GLY A 493 10.93 -2.88 -19.61
CA GLY A 493 12.13 -2.60 -18.84
C GLY A 493 12.11 -3.22 -17.45
N VAL A 494 12.94 -2.70 -16.55
CA VAL A 494 13.14 -3.19 -15.18
C VAL A 494 13.07 -2.03 -14.18
N THR A 495 12.77 -2.33 -12.92
CA THR A 495 12.83 -1.36 -11.83
C THR A 495 14.23 -1.29 -11.23
N THR A 496 14.58 -0.18 -10.57
CA THR A 496 15.86 -0.09 -9.84
C THR A 496 15.90 -1.07 -8.67
N LEU A 497 14.74 -1.40 -8.10
CA LEU A 497 14.62 -2.37 -7.01
C LEU A 497 14.98 -3.79 -7.49
N GLU A 498 14.42 -4.26 -8.60
CA GLU A 498 14.76 -5.56 -9.19
C GLU A 498 16.24 -5.64 -9.58
N MET A 499 16.77 -4.56 -10.17
CA MET A 499 18.19 -4.49 -10.53
C MET A 499 19.10 -4.59 -9.31
N ALA A 500 18.76 -3.88 -8.23
CA ALA A 500 19.57 -3.92 -6.99
C ALA A 500 19.59 -5.33 -6.39
N ALA A 501 18.43 -6.00 -6.32
CA ALA A 501 18.34 -7.37 -5.80
C ALA A 501 19.12 -8.37 -6.65
N ALA A 502 19.00 -8.27 -7.98
CA ALA A 502 19.71 -9.15 -8.90
C ALA A 502 21.24 -8.93 -8.87
N PHE A 503 21.70 -7.66 -8.83
CA PHE A 503 23.14 -7.36 -8.76
C PHE A 503 23.76 -7.76 -7.41
N ALA A 504 23.01 -7.75 -6.31
CA ALA A 504 23.49 -8.18 -5.01
C ALA A 504 23.98 -9.64 -5.01
N THR A 505 23.46 -10.48 -5.91
CA THR A 505 23.87 -11.88 -6.05
C THR A 505 25.36 -12.05 -6.38
N PHE A 506 25.94 -11.11 -7.08
CA PHE A 506 27.37 -11.18 -7.43
C PHE A 506 28.28 -10.94 -6.24
N GLY A 507 27.85 -10.09 -5.27
CA GLY A 507 28.65 -9.73 -4.10
C GLY A 507 28.44 -10.64 -2.88
N ASN A 508 27.55 -11.66 -2.96
CA ASN A 508 27.20 -12.51 -1.82
C ASN A 508 27.32 -14.02 -2.10
N GLY A 509 28.12 -14.41 -3.08
CA GLY A 509 28.33 -15.81 -3.42
C GLY A 509 27.17 -16.44 -4.22
N GLY A 510 26.46 -15.66 -5.00
CA GLY A 510 25.44 -16.12 -5.93
C GLY A 510 24.06 -16.37 -5.32
N LYS A 511 23.77 -15.79 -4.17
CA LYS A 511 22.50 -15.93 -3.46
C LYS A 511 21.56 -14.78 -3.78
N TYR A 512 20.37 -15.08 -4.25
CA TYR A 512 19.28 -14.11 -4.36
C TYR A 512 18.51 -14.02 -3.04
N TYR A 513 18.11 -12.82 -2.68
CA TYR A 513 17.21 -12.54 -1.58
C TYR A 513 16.06 -11.68 -2.08
N GLU A 514 14.84 -12.11 -1.81
CA GLU A 514 13.67 -11.25 -2.02
C GLU A 514 13.82 -9.96 -1.21
N PRO A 515 13.59 -8.78 -1.83
CA PRO A 515 13.72 -7.51 -1.13
C PRO A 515 12.81 -7.39 0.10
N ILE A 516 13.39 -7.12 1.27
CA ILE A 516 12.66 -6.86 2.50
C ILE A 516 12.87 -5.42 2.96
N CYS A 517 11.78 -4.73 3.31
CA CYS A 517 11.81 -3.36 3.83
C CYS A 517 11.46 -3.28 5.33
N TYR A 518 10.95 -4.36 5.92
CA TYR A 518 10.69 -4.45 7.35
C TYR A 518 10.96 -5.87 7.87
N TYR A 519 11.23 -6.00 9.15
CA TYR A 519 11.51 -7.27 9.83
C TYR A 519 10.27 -7.87 10.45
N ARG A 520 9.47 -7.05 11.13
CA ARG A 520 8.26 -7.50 11.83
C ARG A 520 7.25 -6.38 12.00
N VAL A 521 6.00 -6.77 12.17
CA VAL A 521 4.88 -5.90 12.54
C VAL A 521 4.22 -6.50 13.78
N THR A 522 4.12 -5.73 14.86
CA THR A 522 3.52 -6.16 16.12
C THR A 522 2.36 -5.25 16.51
N ASN A 523 1.58 -5.66 17.52
CA ASN A 523 0.71 -4.74 18.24
C ASN A 523 1.56 -3.76 19.08
N HIS A 524 0.89 -2.80 19.73
CA HIS A 524 1.54 -1.71 20.43
C HIS A 524 2.46 -2.16 21.57
N ASP A 525 2.07 -3.17 22.34
CA ASP A 525 2.85 -3.70 23.48
C ASP A 525 3.88 -4.76 23.06
N GLY A 526 3.89 -5.20 21.80
CA GLY A 526 4.79 -6.21 21.26
C GLY A 526 4.41 -7.65 21.59
N SER A 527 3.29 -7.88 22.28
CA SER A 527 2.85 -9.22 22.69
C SER A 527 2.41 -10.11 21.52
N LYS A 528 1.92 -9.50 20.42
CA LYS A 528 1.44 -10.21 19.24
C LYS A 528 2.19 -9.77 17.99
N VAL A 529 2.76 -10.73 17.26
CA VAL A 529 3.38 -10.51 15.96
C VAL A 529 2.35 -10.81 14.87
N TYR A 530 2.03 -9.81 14.06
CA TYR A 530 1.12 -9.95 12.91
C TYR A 530 1.86 -10.40 11.65
N LEU A 531 2.99 -9.77 11.34
CA LEU A 531 3.80 -10.10 10.19
C LEU A 531 5.26 -10.25 10.61
N GLN A 532 5.95 -11.20 10.01
CA GLN A 532 7.38 -11.38 10.18
C GLN A 532 8.01 -11.74 8.85
N THR A 533 8.98 -10.94 8.41
CA THR A 533 9.76 -11.20 7.22
C THR A 533 11.12 -11.76 7.61
N GLN A 534 11.58 -12.73 6.85
CA GLN A 534 12.90 -13.30 7.02
C GLN A 534 13.60 -13.36 5.67
N ALA A 535 14.81 -12.81 5.61
CA ALA A 535 15.66 -12.95 4.43
C ALA A 535 16.02 -14.44 4.23
N LYS A 536 15.47 -15.04 3.17
CA LYS A 536 15.77 -16.44 2.80
C LYS A 536 16.64 -16.42 1.56
N PRO A 537 17.86 -17.00 1.63
CA PRO A 537 18.73 -17.11 0.46
C PRO A 537 18.23 -18.19 -0.49
N GLU A 538 18.27 -17.89 -1.78
CA GLU A 538 18.13 -18.85 -2.87
C GLU A 538 19.42 -18.85 -3.67
N GLN A 539 20.11 -20.00 -3.80
CA GLN A 539 21.31 -20.11 -4.62
C GLN A 539 20.91 -20.10 -6.09
N VAL A 540 21.11 -18.99 -6.77
CA VAL A 540 20.64 -18.76 -8.16
C VAL A 540 21.75 -18.88 -9.20
N ILE A 541 23.00 -18.67 -8.80
CA ILE A 541 24.22 -18.95 -9.56
C ILE A 541 25.27 -19.55 -8.62
N SER A 542 26.24 -20.30 -9.16
CA SER A 542 27.33 -20.84 -8.36
C SER A 542 28.21 -19.75 -7.76
N GLU A 543 28.86 -20.03 -6.62
CA GLU A 543 29.83 -19.10 -6.02
C GLU A 543 30.96 -18.75 -6.99
N ALA A 544 31.39 -19.70 -7.80
CA ALA A 544 32.42 -19.48 -8.83
C ALA A 544 31.95 -18.48 -9.89
N THR A 545 30.72 -18.60 -10.38
CA THR A 545 30.15 -17.64 -11.34
C THR A 545 30.02 -16.26 -10.71
N ALA A 546 29.57 -16.18 -9.44
CA ALA A 546 29.45 -14.91 -8.73
C ALA A 546 30.82 -14.22 -8.59
N ASP A 547 31.87 -14.92 -8.17
CA ASP A 547 33.23 -14.37 -8.05
C ASP A 547 33.79 -13.91 -9.41
N ILE A 548 33.62 -14.72 -10.45
CA ILE A 548 34.04 -14.32 -11.80
C ILE A 548 33.30 -13.05 -12.26
N MET A 549 31.99 -12.98 -12.04
CA MET A 549 31.18 -11.81 -12.41
C MET A 549 31.58 -10.57 -11.61
N LEU A 550 31.83 -10.70 -10.31
CA LEU A 550 32.31 -9.62 -9.47
C LEU A 550 33.61 -9.00 -10.04
N ARG A 551 34.61 -9.85 -10.32
CA ARG A 551 35.88 -9.42 -10.92
C ARG A 551 35.75 -8.84 -12.31
N LEU A 552 34.86 -9.35 -13.13
CA LEU A 552 34.56 -8.79 -14.45
C LEU A 552 33.95 -7.39 -14.35
N LEU A 553 33.08 -7.17 -13.37
CA LEU A 553 32.42 -5.88 -13.12
C LEU A 553 33.34 -4.88 -12.42
N GLU A 554 34.31 -5.33 -11.62
CA GLU A 554 35.38 -4.50 -11.07
C GLU A 554 36.21 -3.86 -12.17
N ARG A 555 36.47 -4.58 -13.27
CA ARG A 555 37.19 -4.06 -14.44
C ARG A 555 36.51 -2.88 -15.11
N VAL A 556 35.18 -2.74 -14.97
CA VAL A 556 34.44 -1.55 -15.46
C VAL A 556 34.87 -0.27 -14.74
N ILE A 557 35.37 -0.41 -13.50
CA ILE A 557 35.91 0.69 -12.69
C ILE A 557 37.43 0.85 -12.87
N THR A 558 38.18 -0.26 -12.88
CA THR A 558 39.65 -0.25 -12.74
C THR A 558 40.40 -0.11 -14.06
N THR A 559 39.83 -0.51 -15.20
CA THR A 559 40.54 -0.45 -16.50
C THR A 559 40.49 0.94 -17.13
N SER A 560 41.47 1.27 -17.94
CA SER A 560 41.59 2.58 -18.63
C SER A 560 40.44 2.89 -19.58
N ASN A 561 39.83 1.85 -20.18
CA ASN A 561 38.66 1.96 -21.07
C ASN A 561 37.33 1.62 -20.38
N GLY A 562 37.34 1.50 -19.04
CA GLY A 562 36.13 1.20 -18.27
C GLY A 562 35.14 2.35 -18.23
N THR A 563 33.89 2.07 -18.57
CA THR A 563 32.82 3.08 -18.64
C THR A 563 32.43 3.64 -17.26
N GLY A 564 32.76 2.94 -16.17
CA GLY A 564 32.49 3.31 -14.79
C GLY A 564 33.68 3.93 -14.04
N ARG A 565 34.81 4.15 -14.69
CA ARG A 565 36.08 4.53 -14.07
C ARG A 565 36.01 5.71 -13.08
N LYS A 566 35.19 6.70 -13.38
CA LYS A 566 35.03 7.90 -12.54
C LYS A 566 34.16 7.69 -11.28
N TYR A 567 33.57 6.51 -11.13
CA TYR A 567 32.67 6.18 -10.01
C TYR A 567 33.30 5.25 -8.96
N GLY A 568 34.60 4.94 -9.10
CA GLY A 568 35.32 4.18 -8.08
C GLY A 568 35.39 4.98 -6.77
N VAL A 569 35.25 4.28 -5.64
CA VAL A 569 35.33 4.85 -4.30
C VAL A 569 36.64 4.44 -3.67
N SER A 570 37.47 5.42 -3.25
CA SER A 570 38.76 5.14 -2.65
C SER A 570 38.62 4.37 -1.33
N GLY A 571 39.40 3.29 -1.19
CA GLY A 571 39.36 2.42 -0.01
C GLY A 571 38.28 1.32 -0.05
N PHE A 572 37.49 1.24 -1.14
CA PHE A 572 36.47 0.22 -1.30
C PHE A 572 36.63 -0.53 -2.63
N GLU A 573 36.47 -1.85 -2.59
CA GLU A 573 36.29 -2.63 -3.81
C GLU A 573 34.93 -2.26 -4.43
N THR A 574 34.97 -1.76 -5.68
CA THR A 574 33.79 -1.28 -6.37
C THR A 574 33.60 -2.04 -7.68
N PHE A 575 32.44 -2.61 -7.87
CA PHE A 575 32.02 -3.21 -9.13
C PHE A 575 30.77 -2.51 -9.66
N ALA A 576 30.68 -2.37 -10.97
CA ALA A 576 29.56 -1.63 -11.57
C ALA A 576 29.27 -2.06 -13.01
N LYS A 577 28.14 -1.64 -13.50
CA LYS A 577 27.80 -1.66 -14.93
C LYS A 577 26.99 -0.43 -15.31
N THR A 578 27.47 0.30 -16.31
CA THR A 578 26.74 1.42 -16.91
C THR A 578 25.70 0.95 -17.92
N GLY A 579 24.63 1.70 -18.05
CA GLY A 579 23.59 1.52 -19.05
C GLY A 579 23.33 2.82 -19.84
N THR A 580 23.01 2.68 -21.12
CA THR A 580 22.55 3.76 -21.99
C THR A 580 21.43 3.22 -22.86
N THR A 581 20.35 3.96 -22.99
CA THR A 581 19.23 3.61 -23.86
C THR A 581 19.34 4.30 -25.22
N THR A 582 18.70 3.74 -26.25
CA THR A 582 18.73 4.30 -27.62
C THR A 582 18.07 5.68 -27.74
N ASP A 583 17.10 5.95 -26.87
CA ASP A 583 16.35 7.21 -26.92
C ASP A 583 17.05 8.38 -26.22
N ASN A 584 18.17 8.16 -25.54
CA ASN A 584 18.86 9.16 -24.71
C ASN A 584 17.89 9.97 -23.80
N LYS A 585 16.79 9.34 -23.42
CA LYS A 585 15.72 9.94 -22.59
C LYS A 585 15.88 9.58 -21.13
#